data_8950e03e61ec190ef5190996f0e4bb88
#
_entry.id   8950e03e61ec190ef5190996f0e4bb88
#
_cell.length_a   1.000
_cell.length_b   1.000
_cell.length_c   1.000
_cell.angle_alpha   90.00
_cell.angle_beta   90.00
_cell.angle_gamma   90.00
#
_symmetry.space_group_name_H-M   'P 1'
#
loop_
_entity.id
_entity.type
_entity.pdbx_description
1 polymer ?
#
loop_
_entity_poly.entity_id
_entity_poly.type
_entity_poly.pdbx_seq_one_letter_code
_entity_poly.pdbx_strand_id
1 'polypeptide(L)'
;MECICVIFRRPTADQALALAGVFQSAELVAKLATEGHVSEEQLSAAMSVLLNQNPETVSSLYGTVSGIELGINSMREMINDRTQASTDVMRYVIGIMYLARRLTADPVRIKQVGDGITNAKRQADHFSVTHENVIANIAGLYTDTVSTIKGRIQVTGNAFYLEQPAIAQRVRCL
;
A
#
# COMPACT_ATOMS: atom_id res chain seq x y z
N MET A 1 35.09 3.73 -28.25
CA MET A 1 34.59 4.57 -27.14
C MET A 1 33.10 4.67 -27.35
N GLU A 2 32.38 3.61 -26.90
CA GLU A 2 30.92 3.51 -27.06
C GLU A 2 30.25 4.37 -26.00
N CYS A 3 29.55 5.40 -26.45
CA CYS A 3 28.66 6.17 -25.61
C CYS A 3 27.54 5.26 -25.10
N ILE A 4 27.59 4.90 -23.83
CA ILE A 4 26.46 4.30 -23.12
C ILE A 4 25.39 5.38 -23.00
N CYS A 5 24.52 5.46 -24.00
CA CYS A 5 23.31 6.26 -23.95
C CYS A 5 22.36 5.50 -23.00
N VAL A 6 22.40 5.82 -21.72
CA VAL A 6 21.37 5.36 -20.76
C VAL A 6 20.06 6.05 -21.19
N ILE A 7 19.32 5.36 -22.04
CA ILE A 7 17.99 5.81 -22.44
C ILE A 7 17.09 5.67 -21.23
N PHE A 8 16.89 6.74 -20.48
CA PHE A 8 15.80 6.85 -19.52
C PHE A 8 14.48 6.70 -20.28
N ARG A 9 13.98 5.48 -20.35
CA ARG A 9 12.63 5.27 -20.89
C ARG A 9 11.66 6.04 -20.00
N ARG A 10 10.83 6.86 -20.62
CA ARG A 10 9.71 7.49 -19.90
C ARG A 10 8.86 6.37 -19.30
N PRO A 11 8.40 6.51 -18.04
CA PRO A 11 7.52 5.52 -17.45
C PRO A 11 6.24 5.40 -18.29
N THR A 12 5.72 4.19 -18.40
CA THR A 12 4.42 3.97 -19.04
C THR A 12 3.31 4.50 -18.13
N ALA A 13 2.11 4.71 -18.69
CA ALA A 13 0.94 5.09 -17.91
C ALA A 13 0.64 4.07 -16.78
N ASP A 14 0.76 2.78 -17.08
CA ASP A 14 0.56 1.71 -16.09
C ASP A 14 1.59 1.75 -14.96
N GLN A 15 2.86 2.03 -15.27
CA GLN A 15 3.89 2.18 -14.26
C GLN A 15 3.64 3.41 -13.37
N ALA A 16 3.20 4.53 -13.97
CA ALA A 16 2.84 5.71 -13.20
C ALA A 16 1.62 5.46 -12.30
N LEU A 17 0.62 4.76 -12.82
CA LEU A 17 -0.59 4.41 -12.09
C LEU A 17 -0.30 3.43 -10.94
N ALA A 18 0.52 2.41 -11.19
CA ALA A 18 0.96 1.48 -10.15
C ALA A 18 1.75 2.19 -9.03
N LEU A 19 2.62 3.14 -9.40
CA LEU A 19 3.35 3.95 -8.43
C LEU A 19 2.40 4.84 -7.63
N ALA A 20 1.39 5.45 -8.27
CA ALA A 20 0.37 6.23 -7.57
C ALA A 20 -0.38 5.38 -6.52
N GLY A 21 -0.63 4.09 -6.79
CA GLY A 21 -1.20 3.17 -5.80
C GLY A 21 -0.31 2.98 -4.57
N VAL A 22 1.01 2.92 -4.76
CA VAL A 22 1.97 2.85 -3.63
C VAL A 22 1.93 4.15 -2.82
N PHE A 23 1.90 5.30 -3.47
CA PHE A 23 1.76 6.59 -2.81
C PHE A 23 0.43 6.70 -2.05
N GLN A 24 -0.66 6.20 -2.62
CA GLN A 24 -1.97 6.18 -1.95
C GLN A 24 -1.94 5.41 -0.64
N SER A 25 -1.39 4.19 -0.64
CA SER A 25 -1.26 3.39 0.59
C SER A 25 -0.36 4.10 1.61
N ALA A 26 0.77 4.65 1.18
CA ALA A 26 1.68 5.39 2.04
C ALA A 26 1.01 6.62 2.68
N GLU A 27 0.19 7.36 1.92
CA GLU A 27 -0.56 8.52 2.40
C GLU A 27 -1.65 8.12 3.40
N LEU A 28 -2.38 7.03 3.13
CA LEU A 28 -3.39 6.51 4.07
C LEU A 28 -2.75 6.06 5.40
N VAL A 29 -1.58 5.43 5.33
CA VAL A 29 -0.80 5.08 6.54
C VAL A 29 -0.38 6.34 7.30
N ALA A 30 0.11 7.38 6.61
CA ALA A 30 0.48 8.64 7.24
C ALA A 30 -0.71 9.30 7.93
N LYS A 31 -1.88 9.34 7.29
CA LYS A 31 -3.13 9.87 7.89
C LYS A 31 -3.58 9.06 9.11
N LEU A 32 -3.57 7.74 9.03
CA LEU A 32 -3.88 6.90 10.20
C LEU A 32 -2.93 7.16 11.36
N ALA A 33 -1.65 7.37 11.07
CA ALA A 33 -0.64 7.62 12.08
C ALA A 33 -0.73 9.01 12.73
N THR A 34 -1.18 10.03 11.99
CA THR A 34 -1.22 11.43 12.46
C THR A 34 -2.60 11.88 12.91
N GLU A 35 -3.66 11.42 12.25
CA GLU A 35 -5.04 11.84 12.45
C GLU A 35 -5.92 10.76 13.11
N GLY A 36 -5.44 9.52 13.12
CA GLY A 36 -6.15 8.37 13.70
C GLY A 36 -7.29 7.82 12.84
N HIS A 37 -7.58 8.41 11.69
CA HIS A 37 -8.68 7.97 10.85
C HIS A 37 -8.42 8.21 9.36
N VAL A 38 -9.09 7.42 8.54
CA VAL A 38 -9.28 7.63 7.10
C VAL A 38 -10.74 7.39 6.79
N SER A 39 -11.25 7.95 5.69
CA SER A 39 -12.64 7.70 5.32
C SER A 39 -12.85 6.22 4.98
N GLU A 40 -14.07 5.73 5.25
CA GLU A 40 -14.44 4.35 4.92
C GLU A 40 -14.32 4.08 3.42
N GLU A 41 -14.61 5.07 2.59
CA GLU A 41 -14.45 4.98 1.14
C GLU A 41 -12.99 4.78 0.74
N GLN A 42 -12.07 5.55 1.31
CA GLN A 42 -10.63 5.42 1.04
C GLN A 42 -10.08 4.07 1.49
N LEU A 43 -10.49 3.61 2.68
CA LEU A 43 -10.10 2.29 3.18
C LEU A 43 -10.66 1.18 2.31
N SER A 44 -11.94 1.25 1.94
CA SER A 44 -12.60 0.29 1.07
C SER A 44 -11.93 0.20 -0.31
N ALA A 45 -11.58 1.34 -0.90
CA ALA A 45 -10.86 1.38 -2.17
C ALA A 45 -9.51 0.67 -2.07
N ALA A 46 -8.70 0.97 -1.06
CA ALA A 46 -7.40 0.34 -0.85
C ALA A 46 -7.52 -1.17 -0.59
N MET A 47 -8.47 -1.59 0.24
CA MET A 47 -8.72 -3.01 0.52
C MET A 47 -9.21 -3.76 -0.73
N SER A 48 -10.03 -3.14 -1.56
CA SER A 48 -10.49 -3.72 -2.83
C SER A 48 -9.34 -3.97 -3.81
N VAL A 49 -8.38 -3.04 -3.89
CA VAL A 49 -7.16 -3.19 -4.67
C VAL A 49 -6.34 -4.39 -4.18
N LEU A 50 -6.12 -4.49 -2.86
CA LEU A 50 -5.37 -5.59 -2.25
C LEU A 50 -6.02 -6.96 -2.50
N LEU A 51 -7.35 -7.04 -2.44
CA LEU A 51 -8.10 -8.29 -2.61
C LEU A 51 -8.27 -8.70 -4.08
N ASN A 52 -7.98 -7.82 -5.05
CA ASN A 52 -8.04 -8.13 -6.46
C ASN A 52 -6.68 -8.63 -6.99
N GLN A 53 -6.46 -9.95 -6.91
CA GLN A 53 -5.19 -10.57 -7.30
C GLN A 53 -5.00 -10.76 -8.82
N ASN A 54 -6.07 -10.68 -9.60
CA ASN A 54 -6.04 -10.93 -11.04
C ASN A 54 -6.77 -9.81 -11.81
N PRO A 55 -6.27 -8.57 -11.75
CA PRO A 55 -6.87 -7.48 -12.52
C PRO A 55 -6.62 -7.69 -14.03
N GLU A 56 -7.59 -7.34 -14.86
CA GLU A 56 -7.43 -7.40 -16.34
C GLU A 56 -6.38 -6.40 -16.82
N THR A 57 -6.35 -5.22 -16.19
CA THR A 57 -5.39 -4.13 -16.48
C THR A 57 -5.02 -3.42 -15.18
N VAL A 58 -3.91 -2.68 -15.18
CA VAL A 58 -3.55 -1.82 -14.04
C VAL A 58 -4.63 -0.77 -13.79
N SER A 59 -5.23 -0.23 -14.84
CA SER A 59 -6.32 0.74 -14.72
C SER A 59 -7.57 0.14 -14.07
N SER A 60 -7.96 -1.09 -14.44
CA SER A 60 -9.14 -1.76 -13.86
C SER A 60 -8.99 -2.09 -12.38
N LEU A 61 -7.74 -2.15 -11.88
CA LEU A 61 -7.45 -2.40 -10.47
C LEU A 61 -8.00 -1.29 -9.56
N TYR A 62 -7.95 -0.04 -10.03
CA TYR A 62 -8.35 1.13 -9.23
C TYR A 62 -9.81 1.58 -9.49
N GLY A 63 -10.48 0.96 -10.44
CA GLY A 63 -11.87 1.25 -10.81
C GLY A 63 -12.03 2.63 -11.45
N THR A 64 -12.16 3.68 -10.65
CA THR A 64 -12.32 5.06 -11.12
C THR A 64 -11.11 5.92 -10.75
N VAL A 65 -10.98 7.09 -11.40
CA VAL A 65 -9.93 8.07 -11.06
C VAL A 65 -10.00 8.49 -9.58
N SER A 66 -11.21 8.61 -9.02
CA SER A 66 -11.41 8.91 -7.60
C SER A 66 -10.81 7.83 -6.67
N GLY A 67 -10.77 6.59 -7.10
CA GLY A 67 -10.17 5.48 -6.34
C GLY A 67 -8.65 5.62 -6.14
N ILE A 68 -7.95 6.43 -6.97
CA ILE A 68 -6.50 6.63 -6.91
C ILE A 68 -6.08 8.10 -6.82
N GLU A 69 -7.03 8.99 -6.71
CA GLU A 69 -6.79 10.45 -6.73
C GLU A 69 -5.82 10.90 -5.63
N LEU A 70 -5.96 10.35 -4.43
CA LEU A 70 -5.08 10.65 -3.30
C LEU A 70 -3.62 10.35 -3.63
N GLY A 71 -3.35 9.19 -4.24
CA GLY A 71 -2.00 8.80 -4.63
C GLY A 71 -1.41 9.65 -5.74
N ILE A 72 -2.24 10.03 -6.73
CA ILE A 72 -1.82 10.94 -7.82
C ILE A 72 -1.47 12.33 -7.25
N ASN A 73 -2.30 12.85 -6.35
CA ASN A 73 -2.06 14.15 -5.73
C ASN A 73 -0.82 14.12 -4.83
N SER A 74 -0.64 13.07 -4.03
CA SER A 74 0.57 12.90 -3.21
C SER A 74 1.84 12.86 -4.07
N MET A 75 1.83 12.14 -5.21
CA MET A 75 2.95 12.17 -6.16
C MET A 75 3.20 13.57 -6.71
N ARG A 76 2.16 14.32 -7.04
CA ARG A 76 2.28 15.68 -7.56
C ARG A 76 2.87 16.63 -6.54
N GLU A 77 2.39 16.57 -5.30
CA GLU A 77 2.91 17.36 -4.18
C GLU A 77 4.37 17.05 -3.90
N MET A 78 4.75 15.78 -3.93
CA MET A 78 6.14 15.36 -3.76
C MET A 78 7.09 16.02 -4.78
N ILE A 79 6.64 16.22 -6.01
CA ILE A 79 7.44 16.84 -7.07
C ILE A 79 7.53 18.36 -6.88
N ASN A 80 6.42 18.98 -6.45
CA ASN A 80 6.27 20.43 -6.41
C ASN A 80 6.65 21.05 -5.07
N ASP A 81 6.44 20.32 -3.96
CA ASP A 81 6.61 20.86 -2.61
C ASP A 81 7.18 19.79 -1.66
N ARG A 82 8.34 20.08 -1.06
CA ARG A 82 9.00 19.17 -0.11
C ARG A 82 8.71 19.59 1.32
N THR A 83 7.55 19.16 1.82
CA THR A 83 7.18 19.30 3.23
C THR A 83 7.75 18.15 4.08
N GLN A 84 7.67 18.24 5.41
CA GLN A 84 7.99 17.12 6.29
C GLN A 84 7.04 15.95 6.08
N ALA A 85 5.75 16.21 5.87
CA ALA A 85 4.75 15.19 5.59
C ALA A 85 5.08 14.43 4.29
N SER A 86 5.43 15.14 3.22
CA SER A 86 5.84 14.51 1.96
C SER A 86 7.13 13.70 2.10
N THR A 87 8.03 14.07 3.01
CA THR A 87 9.26 13.33 3.32
C THR A 87 8.94 11.99 4.01
N ASP A 88 7.99 11.98 4.95
CA ASP A 88 7.57 10.76 5.64
C ASP A 88 6.88 9.78 4.68
N VAL A 89 5.98 10.28 3.83
CA VAL A 89 5.33 9.48 2.77
C VAL A 89 6.38 8.87 1.83
N MET A 90 7.37 9.65 1.38
CA MET A 90 8.45 9.14 0.52
C MET A 90 9.25 8.05 1.21
N ARG A 91 9.54 8.18 2.50
CA ARG A 91 10.22 7.14 3.27
C ARG A 91 9.40 5.84 3.30
N TYR A 92 8.07 5.93 3.44
CA TYR A 92 7.20 4.75 3.37
C TYR A 92 7.20 4.13 1.97
N VAL A 93 7.07 4.94 0.91
CA VAL A 93 7.16 4.47 -0.49
C VAL A 93 8.46 3.71 -0.75
N ILE A 94 9.61 4.26 -0.36
CA ILE A 94 10.91 3.58 -0.51
C ILE A 94 10.93 2.26 0.27
N GLY A 95 10.41 2.26 1.50
CA GLY A 95 10.30 1.07 2.34
C GLY A 95 9.41 -0.01 1.70
N ILE A 96 8.24 0.37 1.19
CA ILE A 96 7.32 -0.54 0.49
C ILE A 96 7.99 -1.15 -0.75
N MET A 97 8.63 -0.33 -1.59
CA MET A 97 9.34 -0.81 -2.78
C MET A 97 10.48 -1.78 -2.42
N TYR A 98 11.21 -1.50 -1.34
CA TYR A 98 12.24 -2.42 -0.84
C TYR A 98 11.65 -3.75 -0.39
N LEU A 99 10.57 -3.73 0.42
CA LEU A 99 9.91 -4.94 0.91
C LEU A 99 9.28 -5.74 -0.24
N ALA A 100 8.63 -5.07 -1.20
CA ALA A 100 8.07 -5.70 -2.38
C ALA A 100 9.13 -6.45 -3.19
N ARG A 101 10.29 -5.82 -3.43
CA ARG A 101 11.41 -6.48 -4.11
C ARG A 101 11.92 -7.71 -3.36
N ARG A 102 11.96 -7.66 -2.03
CA ARG A 102 12.39 -8.80 -1.20
C ARG A 102 11.34 -9.91 -1.19
N LEU A 103 10.07 -9.54 -1.12
CA LEU A 103 8.95 -10.47 -1.17
C LEU A 103 8.90 -11.22 -2.51
N THR A 104 9.02 -10.51 -3.63
CA THR A 104 9.00 -11.12 -4.97
C THR A 104 10.19 -12.03 -5.25
N ALA A 105 11.29 -11.88 -4.51
CA ALA A 105 12.44 -12.78 -4.59
C ALA A 105 12.28 -14.08 -3.75
N ASP A 106 11.18 -14.22 -2.99
CA ASP A 106 10.89 -15.39 -2.15
C ASP A 106 9.58 -16.06 -2.61
N PRO A 107 9.66 -17.10 -3.48
CA PRO A 107 8.48 -17.76 -4.02
C PRO A 107 7.60 -18.42 -2.97
N VAL A 108 8.18 -18.90 -1.87
CA VAL A 108 7.43 -19.55 -0.79
C VAL A 108 6.58 -18.51 -0.06
N ARG A 109 7.19 -17.37 0.27
CA ARG A 109 6.51 -16.29 0.98
C ARG A 109 5.46 -15.61 0.12
N ILE A 110 5.73 -15.39 -1.17
CA ILE A 110 4.74 -14.79 -2.07
C ILE A 110 3.52 -15.70 -2.23
N LYS A 111 3.72 -17.03 -2.24
CA LYS A 111 2.64 -17.98 -2.24
C LYS A 111 1.81 -17.91 -0.95
N GLN A 112 2.46 -17.84 0.22
CA GLN A 112 1.76 -17.68 1.52
C GLN A 112 0.92 -16.41 1.55
N VAL A 113 1.46 -15.29 1.05
CA VAL A 113 0.72 -14.02 0.94
C VAL A 113 -0.47 -14.19 0.00
N GLY A 114 -0.31 -14.78 -1.17
CA GLY A 114 -1.38 -15.02 -2.13
C GLY A 114 -2.50 -15.89 -1.56
N ASP A 115 -2.16 -17.00 -0.90
CA ASP A 115 -3.12 -17.89 -0.24
C ASP A 115 -3.88 -17.14 0.88
N GLY A 116 -3.18 -16.33 1.66
CA GLY A 116 -3.78 -15.52 2.73
C GLY A 116 -4.76 -14.46 2.20
N ILE A 117 -4.39 -13.75 1.12
CA ILE A 117 -5.28 -12.78 0.46
C ILE A 117 -6.52 -13.49 -0.11
N THR A 118 -6.36 -14.68 -0.71
CA THR A 118 -7.49 -15.49 -1.20
C THR A 118 -8.46 -15.85 -0.07
N ASN A 119 -7.95 -16.18 1.11
CA ASN A 119 -8.77 -16.45 2.30
C ASN A 119 -9.50 -15.20 2.78
N ALA A 120 -8.80 -14.06 2.84
CA ALA A 120 -9.40 -12.79 3.25
C ALA A 120 -10.49 -12.34 2.25
N LYS A 121 -10.29 -12.56 0.93
CA LYS A 121 -11.28 -12.26 -0.09
C LYS A 121 -12.57 -13.06 0.11
N ARG A 122 -12.47 -14.37 0.38
CA ARG A 122 -13.65 -15.20 0.68
C ARG A 122 -14.44 -14.69 1.88
N GLN A 123 -13.77 -14.14 2.89
CA GLN A 123 -14.45 -13.54 4.04
C GLN A 123 -15.10 -12.20 3.64
N ALA A 124 -14.43 -11.39 2.83
CA ALA A 124 -14.98 -10.13 2.34
C ALA A 124 -16.24 -10.32 1.48
N ASP A 125 -16.36 -11.45 0.78
CA ASP A 125 -17.56 -11.82 0.01
C ASP A 125 -18.79 -12.06 0.91
N HIS A 126 -18.59 -12.42 2.19
CA HIS A 126 -19.67 -12.63 3.16
C HIS A 126 -19.97 -11.40 4.02
N PHE A 127 -19.01 -10.49 4.18
CA PHE A 127 -19.14 -9.31 5.03
C PHE A 127 -18.99 -8.03 4.18
N SER A 128 -17.92 -7.32 4.42
CA SER A 128 -17.44 -6.21 3.59
C SER A 128 -15.93 -6.25 3.56
N VAL A 129 -15.32 -5.57 2.59
CA VAL A 129 -13.85 -5.50 2.48
C VAL A 129 -13.20 -4.81 3.67
N THR A 130 -13.94 -3.94 4.36
CA THR A 130 -13.50 -3.19 5.55
C THR A 130 -13.96 -3.80 6.87
N HIS A 131 -14.59 -4.98 6.84
CA HIS A 131 -15.03 -5.66 8.06
C HIS A 131 -13.84 -6.01 8.96
N GLU A 132 -13.99 -5.85 10.27
CA GLU A 132 -12.92 -6.03 11.26
C GLU A 132 -12.19 -7.37 11.12
N ASN A 133 -12.91 -8.46 10.87
CA ASN A 133 -12.31 -9.78 10.69
C ASN A 133 -11.42 -9.86 9.43
N VAL A 134 -11.81 -9.18 8.34
CA VAL A 134 -11.02 -9.12 7.10
C VAL A 134 -9.75 -8.33 7.35
N ILE A 135 -9.87 -7.17 8.01
CA ILE A 135 -8.73 -6.33 8.41
C ILE A 135 -7.80 -7.11 9.34
N ALA A 136 -8.32 -7.77 10.36
CA ALA A 136 -7.52 -8.55 11.31
C ALA A 136 -6.75 -9.68 10.62
N ASN A 137 -7.37 -10.39 9.67
CA ASN A 137 -6.72 -11.45 8.91
C ASN A 137 -5.57 -10.93 8.04
N ILE A 138 -5.77 -9.83 7.33
CA ILE A 138 -4.71 -9.24 6.51
C ILE A 138 -3.60 -8.68 7.39
N ALA A 139 -3.92 -8.03 8.51
CA ALA A 139 -2.93 -7.57 9.47
C ALA A 139 -2.11 -8.73 10.08
N GLY A 140 -2.75 -9.87 10.35
CA GLY A 140 -2.11 -11.11 10.77
C GLY A 140 -1.18 -11.66 9.68
N LEU A 141 -1.67 -11.74 8.45
CA LEU A 141 -0.89 -12.16 7.28
C LEU A 141 0.38 -11.32 7.09
N TYR A 142 0.27 -10.00 7.20
CA TYR A 142 1.43 -9.10 7.20
C TYR A 142 2.42 -9.47 8.31
N THR A 143 1.93 -9.68 9.52
CA THR A 143 2.75 -10.00 10.69
C THR A 143 3.50 -11.33 10.50
N ASP A 144 2.85 -12.34 9.92
CA ASP A 144 3.42 -13.69 9.75
C ASP A 144 4.35 -13.78 8.53
N THR A 145 4.25 -12.87 7.57
CA THR A 145 4.98 -12.94 6.31
C THR A 145 5.90 -11.73 6.08
N VAL A 146 5.32 -10.59 5.73
CA VAL A 146 6.06 -9.41 5.29
C VAL A 146 6.90 -8.81 6.41
N SER A 147 6.36 -8.76 7.63
CA SER A 147 7.07 -8.19 8.80
C SER A 147 8.33 -8.95 9.18
N THR A 148 8.47 -10.22 8.75
CA THR A 148 9.64 -11.07 9.00
C THR A 148 10.80 -10.79 8.03
N ILE A 149 10.56 -10.03 6.95
CA ILE A 149 11.59 -9.59 6.02
C ILE A 149 12.48 -8.56 6.71
N LYS A 150 13.81 -8.69 6.54
CA LYS A 150 14.75 -7.68 7.05
C LYS A 150 14.48 -6.33 6.36
N GLY A 151 14.27 -5.30 7.14
CA GLY A 151 13.95 -3.96 6.67
C GLY A 151 12.50 -3.59 7.05
N ARG A 152 12.33 -2.95 8.22
CA ARG A 152 11.01 -2.51 8.71
C ARG A 152 10.73 -1.11 8.21
N ILE A 153 9.49 -0.87 7.80
CA ILE A 153 8.97 0.49 7.62
C ILE A 153 8.63 1.00 9.03
N GLN A 154 9.33 2.04 9.46
CA GLN A 154 8.99 2.70 10.72
C GLN A 154 7.96 3.77 10.45
N VAL A 155 6.73 3.52 10.87
CA VAL A 155 5.65 4.50 10.81
C VAL A 155 5.85 5.49 11.95
N THR A 156 5.83 6.78 11.61
CA THR A 156 5.92 7.90 12.54
C THR A 156 4.61 8.65 12.57
N GLY A 157 4.21 9.09 13.77
CA GLY A 157 2.94 9.80 13.96
C GLY A 157 2.64 10.02 15.43
N ASN A 158 1.37 10.20 15.75
CA ASN A 158 0.92 10.38 17.12
C ASN A 158 0.85 9.02 17.84
N ALA A 159 1.60 8.87 18.92
CA ALA A 159 1.63 7.64 19.72
C ALA A 159 0.22 7.23 20.20
N PHE A 160 -0.62 8.20 20.55
CA PHE A 160 -2.00 7.94 20.97
C PHE A 160 -2.81 7.15 19.94
N TYR A 161 -2.62 7.43 18.64
CA TYR A 161 -3.28 6.68 17.59
C TYR A 161 -2.60 5.35 17.29
N LEU A 162 -1.28 5.35 17.21
CA LEU A 162 -0.51 4.15 16.86
C LEU A 162 -0.58 3.03 17.91
N GLU A 163 -0.86 3.37 19.17
CA GLU A 163 -1.07 2.42 20.25
C GLU A 163 -2.47 1.79 20.24
N GLN A 164 -3.43 2.34 19.48
CA GLN A 164 -4.76 1.77 19.36
C GLN A 164 -4.75 0.53 18.47
N PRO A 165 -5.22 -0.64 18.95
CA PRO A 165 -5.16 -1.90 18.19
C PRO A 165 -5.84 -1.83 16.82
N ALA A 166 -7.00 -1.17 16.75
CA ALA A 166 -7.75 -1.03 15.51
C ALA A 166 -6.98 -0.21 14.45
N ILE A 167 -6.33 0.88 14.85
CA ILE A 167 -5.51 1.70 13.97
C ILE A 167 -4.26 0.94 13.54
N ALA A 168 -3.58 0.28 14.49
CA ALA A 168 -2.41 -0.52 14.20
C ALA A 168 -2.71 -1.67 13.20
N GLN A 169 -3.88 -2.28 13.27
CA GLN A 169 -4.32 -3.28 12.28
C GLN A 169 -4.53 -2.65 10.90
N ARG A 170 -5.22 -1.52 10.80
CA ARG A 170 -5.43 -0.80 9.53
C ARG A 170 -4.12 -0.37 8.89
N VAL A 171 -3.16 0.12 9.67
CA VAL A 171 -1.80 0.46 9.20
C VAL A 171 -1.07 -0.76 8.62
N ARG A 172 -1.27 -1.96 9.18
CA ARG A 172 -0.66 -3.20 8.66
C ARG A 172 -1.34 -3.73 7.40
N CYS A 173 -2.59 -3.35 7.16
CA CYS A 173 -3.33 -3.75 5.97
C CYS A 173 -2.98 -2.91 4.74
N LEU A 174 -2.64 -1.64 4.94
CA LEU A 174 -2.31 -0.65 3.89
C LEU A 174 -0.83 -0.68 3.51
#